data_c2bdd25f24280ea26a700d43494ac7c6
#
_entry.id   c2bdd25f24280ea26a700d43494ac7c6
#
_cell.length_a   1.000
_cell.length_b   1.000
_cell.length_c   1.000
_cell.angle_alpha   90.00
_cell.angle_beta   90.00
_cell.angle_gamma   90.00
#
_symmetry.space_group_name_H-M   'P 1'
#
loop_
_entity.id
_entity.type
_entity.pdbx_description
1 polymer ?
#
loop_
_entity_poly.entity_id
_entity_poly.type
_entity_poly.pdbx_seq_one_letter_code
_entity_poly.pdbx_strand_id
1 'polypeptide(L)'
;MPLITNVIARQILDSRGNPTVEVDVLTETSYGRAAVPSGASTGIHEAVELRDGDKGVYLGKSVMKAVDNVNTIINDRLRGMQVTEQTEIDNTLISLDGTANKSNLGANAILGVSLACAKAGAEYSGLALFRYIGGTLANTLPVPMMNVLNGGAHADNTVDFQEFMIMPIGFTAYSDALRCGAEIFHALKALLKSRGLSTAVGDEGGFAPDLGSNEEAIEVVIEAIGKAGYKAGSPTNAGGLGDAQVMIALDPASSEFYDADRKKYVFKKSSGIELESEKMAEYWQKWCEDYPIISIEDGMAEDDWEGWKLLTEKIGSRVQLVGDDLFVTNTSRLADGIERGVGNSILIKVNQIGTLTETLRAIDLAKRNGYTSVISHRSGETEDTTIAQIAVATNAGQIKTGSLSRSDRMAKYNELLRIEEELGEEAVYPGAKAFRV
;
A
#
# COMPACT_ATOMS: atom_id res chain seq x y z
N MET A 1 -35.50 6.32 -0.53
CA MET A 1 -34.14 6.88 -0.37
C MET A 1 -33.37 5.97 0.57
N PRO A 2 -32.13 5.62 0.31
CA PRO A 2 -31.37 4.67 1.13
C PRO A 2 -30.83 5.34 2.41
N LEU A 3 -31.71 5.58 3.36
CA LEU A 3 -31.36 6.21 4.61
C LEU A 3 -30.63 5.23 5.53
N ILE A 4 -29.57 5.69 6.16
CA ILE A 4 -28.85 4.93 7.19
C ILE A 4 -29.78 4.73 8.37
N THR A 5 -30.07 3.47 8.70
CA THR A 5 -30.90 3.10 9.85
C THR A 5 -30.07 2.78 11.07
N ASN A 6 -28.88 2.19 10.86
CA ASN A 6 -27.98 1.84 11.95
C ASN A 6 -26.53 1.73 11.48
N VAL A 7 -25.59 2.05 12.38
CA VAL A 7 -24.14 1.85 12.21
C VAL A 7 -23.65 1.07 13.43
N ILE A 8 -23.04 -0.10 13.20
CA ILE A 8 -22.62 -1.02 14.26
C ILE A 8 -21.17 -1.38 14.06
N ALA A 9 -20.34 -1.17 15.07
CA ALA A 9 -18.96 -1.61 15.07
C ALA A 9 -18.71 -2.74 16.06
N ARG A 10 -17.67 -3.51 15.77
CA ARG A 10 -17.10 -4.51 16.65
C ARG A 10 -15.59 -4.54 16.54
N GLN A 11 -14.98 -5.10 17.59
CA GLN A 11 -13.56 -5.45 17.56
C GLN A 11 -13.41 -6.82 16.91
N ILE A 12 -12.51 -6.93 15.94
CA ILE A 12 -12.05 -8.18 15.34
C ILE A 12 -10.51 -8.27 15.46
N LEU A 13 -9.90 -9.33 14.97
CA LEU A 13 -8.44 -9.47 14.94
C LEU A 13 -7.90 -9.31 13.51
N ASP A 14 -6.77 -8.61 13.41
CA ASP A 14 -6.01 -8.49 12.16
C ASP A 14 -5.14 -9.72 11.89
N SER A 15 -4.42 -9.74 10.78
CA SER A 15 -3.52 -10.83 10.35
C SER A 15 -2.36 -11.09 11.31
N ARG A 16 -2.09 -10.19 12.25
CA ARG A 16 -1.07 -10.31 13.30
C ARG A 16 -1.65 -10.71 14.66
N GLY A 17 -2.98 -10.93 14.72
CA GLY A 17 -3.70 -11.21 15.97
C GLY A 17 -3.90 -9.98 16.87
N ASN A 18 -3.70 -8.76 16.35
CA ASN A 18 -4.01 -7.54 17.06
C ASN A 18 -5.46 -7.10 16.81
N PRO A 19 -6.12 -6.49 17.80
CA PRO A 19 -7.46 -5.92 17.59
C PRO A 19 -7.49 -4.84 16.52
N THR A 20 -8.58 -4.85 15.73
CA THR A 20 -8.93 -3.78 14.80
C THR A 20 -10.46 -3.61 14.74
N VAL A 21 -10.92 -2.56 14.04
CA VAL A 21 -12.34 -2.19 13.96
C VAL A 21 -12.95 -2.78 12.71
N GLU A 22 -14.13 -3.40 12.86
CA GLU A 22 -15.05 -3.75 11.76
C GLU A 22 -16.37 -3.02 11.94
N VAL A 23 -16.91 -2.45 10.86
CA VAL A 23 -18.15 -1.67 10.88
C VAL A 23 -19.15 -2.22 9.90
N ASP A 24 -20.41 -2.31 10.33
CA ASP A 24 -21.59 -2.57 9.53
C ASP A 24 -22.42 -1.29 9.41
N VAL A 25 -22.82 -0.94 8.19
CA VAL A 25 -23.79 0.13 7.91
C VAL A 25 -25.04 -0.51 7.30
N LEU A 26 -26.18 -0.24 7.89
CA LEU A 26 -27.48 -0.78 7.47
C LEU A 26 -28.36 0.36 6.98
N THR A 27 -29.06 0.09 5.89
CA THR A 27 -30.24 0.86 5.44
C THR A 27 -31.47 -0.03 5.49
N GLU A 28 -32.63 0.40 4.99
CA GLU A 28 -33.81 -0.47 4.87
C GLU A 28 -33.61 -1.60 3.84
N THR A 29 -32.75 -1.40 2.84
CA THR A 29 -32.65 -2.28 1.66
C THR A 29 -31.22 -2.65 1.29
N SER A 30 -30.22 -2.14 1.97
CA SER A 30 -28.81 -2.43 1.68
C SER A 30 -27.96 -2.50 2.94
N TYR A 31 -26.82 -3.11 2.79
CA TYR A 31 -25.86 -3.39 3.85
C TYR A 31 -24.42 -3.23 3.35
N GLY A 32 -23.55 -2.69 4.19
CA GLY A 32 -22.13 -2.60 3.88
C GLY A 32 -21.28 -2.94 5.10
N ARG A 33 -20.26 -3.77 4.92
CA ARG A 33 -19.28 -4.14 5.94
C ARG A 33 -17.88 -3.76 5.51
N ALA A 34 -17.11 -3.14 6.40
CA ALA A 34 -15.71 -2.86 6.18
C ALA A 34 -14.88 -3.12 7.43
N ALA A 35 -13.71 -3.73 7.25
CA ALA A 35 -12.72 -3.91 8.29
C ALA A 35 -11.50 -3.03 8.02
N VAL A 36 -10.95 -2.43 9.06
CA VAL A 36 -9.89 -1.42 8.97
C VAL A 36 -8.52 -2.08 9.11
N PRO A 37 -7.55 -1.80 8.20
CA PRO A 37 -6.18 -2.27 8.36
C PRO A 37 -5.43 -1.45 9.43
N SER A 38 -4.30 -1.99 9.92
CA SER A 38 -3.47 -1.39 10.98
C SER A 38 -1.98 -1.45 10.63
N GLY A 39 -1.25 -0.35 10.80
CA GLY A 39 0.20 -0.30 10.58
C GLY A 39 1.00 -0.97 11.70
N ALA A 40 2.24 -1.42 11.39
CA ALA A 40 3.23 -1.82 12.40
C ALA A 40 4.05 -0.60 12.83
N SER A 41 4.61 0.12 11.88
CA SER A 41 5.15 1.47 12.02
C SER A 41 4.09 2.47 11.56
N THR A 42 4.04 3.64 12.19
CA THR A 42 3.16 4.73 11.79
C THR A 42 4.01 5.99 11.62
N GLY A 43 3.93 6.61 10.45
CA GLY A 43 4.54 7.92 10.19
C GLY A 43 3.98 8.96 11.18
N ILE A 44 4.81 9.90 11.60
CA ILE A 44 4.43 10.92 12.60
C ILE A 44 3.30 11.84 12.13
N HIS A 45 3.03 11.85 10.83
CA HIS A 45 2.01 12.68 10.19
C HIS A 45 0.72 11.91 9.84
N GLU A 46 0.63 10.61 10.17
CA GLU A 46 -0.58 9.82 9.94
C GLU A 46 -1.74 10.23 10.86
N ALA A 47 -2.97 9.99 10.39
CA ALA A 47 -4.15 10.09 11.24
C ALA A 47 -4.11 9.03 12.37
N VAL A 48 -4.66 9.38 13.53
CA VAL A 48 -4.51 8.60 14.78
C VAL A 48 -5.39 7.36 14.74
N GLU A 49 -4.77 6.17 14.82
CA GLU A 49 -5.44 4.94 15.17
C GLU A 49 -5.74 4.94 16.68
N LEU A 50 -7.03 5.06 17.05
CA LEU A 50 -7.42 5.13 18.44
C LEU A 50 -7.36 3.74 19.10
N ARG A 51 -6.51 3.61 20.12
CA ARG A 51 -6.33 2.42 20.95
C ARG A 51 -6.61 2.74 22.40
N ASP A 52 -7.07 1.73 23.15
CA ASP A 52 -7.51 1.93 24.55
C ASP A 52 -6.36 2.21 25.51
N GLY A 53 -5.17 1.63 25.24
CA GLY A 53 -3.95 1.83 26.03
C GLY A 53 -3.91 1.03 27.34
N ASP A 54 -4.96 0.25 27.67
CA ASP A 54 -5.00 -0.62 28.85
C ASP A 54 -4.12 -1.86 28.60
N LYS A 55 -2.95 -1.90 29.22
CA LYS A 55 -2.02 -3.00 29.09
C LYS A 55 -2.55 -4.36 29.59
N GLY A 56 -3.59 -4.37 30.39
CA GLY A 56 -4.26 -5.59 30.86
C GLY A 56 -5.12 -6.26 29.80
N VAL A 57 -5.47 -5.55 28.72
CA VAL A 57 -6.33 -6.05 27.63
C VAL A 57 -5.59 -5.93 26.30
N TYR A 58 -5.33 -7.05 25.63
CA TYR A 58 -4.58 -7.08 24.35
C TYR A 58 -3.26 -6.28 24.40
N LEU A 59 -2.57 -6.27 25.53
CA LEU A 59 -1.31 -5.53 25.74
C LEU A 59 -1.41 -4.02 25.44
N GLY A 60 -2.59 -3.42 25.63
CA GLY A 60 -2.88 -2.02 25.33
C GLY A 60 -3.41 -1.74 23.92
N LYS A 61 -3.53 -2.78 23.08
CA LYS A 61 -3.91 -2.64 21.67
C LYS A 61 -5.40 -2.77 21.39
N SER A 62 -6.25 -2.96 22.41
CA SER A 62 -7.72 -2.97 22.25
C SER A 62 -8.22 -1.69 21.58
N VAL A 63 -9.34 -1.78 20.85
CA VAL A 63 -9.96 -0.68 20.07
C VAL A 63 -11.39 -0.38 20.53
N MET A 64 -11.76 -0.75 21.75
CA MET A 64 -13.14 -0.60 22.24
C MET A 64 -13.60 0.85 22.32
N LYS A 65 -12.70 1.81 22.60
CA LYS A 65 -13.05 3.25 22.54
C LYS A 65 -13.49 3.66 21.12
N ALA A 66 -12.78 3.19 20.09
CA ALA A 66 -13.17 3.44 18.70
C ALA A 66 -14.52 2.75 18.36
N VAL A 67 -14.72 1.51 18.82
CA VAL A 67 -16.00 0.78 18.69
C VAL A 67 -17.13 1.53 19.36
N ASP A 68 -16.95 2.01 20.60
CA ASP A 68 -17.95 2.77 21.33
C ASP A 68 -18.27 4.10 20.64
N ASN A 69 -17.27 4.80 20.10
CA ASN A 69 -17.48 6.02 19.32
C ASN A 69 -18.38 5.78 18.10
N VAL A 70 -18.19 4.66 17.39
CA VAL A 70 -19.05 4.29 16.26
C VAL A 70 -20.45 3.96 16.72
N ASN A 71 -20.59 3.11 17.74
CA ASN A 71 -21.89 2.60 18.20
C ASN A 71 -22.78 3.66 18.88
N THR A 72 -22.18 4.78 19.31
CA THR A 72 -22.88 5.88 19.98
C THR A 72 -22.83 7.15 19.13
N ILE A 73 -21.78 7.92 19.23
CA ILE A 73 -21.64 9.28 18.67
C ILE A 73 -21.86 9.29 17.15
N ILE A 74 -21.18 8.39 16.43
CA ILE A 74 -21.24 8.34 14.96
C ILE A 74 -22.59 7.79 14.50
N ASN A 75 -23.06 6.70 15.10
CA ASN A 75 -24.36 6.12 14.78
C ASN A 75 -25.50 7.14 14.95
N ASP A 76 -25.55 7.86 16.09
CA ASP A 76 -26.59 8.85 16.34
C ASP A 76 -26.54 9.99 15.32
N ARG A 77 -25.35 10.38 14.88
CA ARG A 77 -25.16 11.48 13.92
C ARG A 77 -25.53 11.11 12.49
N LEU A 78 -25.25 9.88 12.06
CA LEU A 78 -25.45 9.44 10.66
C LEU A 78 -26.84 8.87 10.40
N ARG A 79 -27.60 8.49 11.40
CA ARG A 79 -28.96 7.99 11.22
C ARG A 79 -29.82 9.00 10.47
N GLY A 80 -30.50 8.52 9.43
CA GLY A 80 -31.34 9.35 8.55
C GLY A 80 -30.58 10.07 7.42
N MET A 81 -29.25 10.00 7.37
CA MET A 81 -28.49 10.47 6.20
C MET A 81 -28.62 9.48 5.03
N GLN A 82 -28.50 9.98 3.81
CA GLN A 82 -28.50 9.13 2.61
C GLN A 82 -27.14 8.46 2.46
N VAL A 83 -27.12 7.11 2.39
CA VAL A 83 -25.87 6.35 2.32
C VAL A 83 -25.08 6.57 1.03
N THR A 84 -25.73 7.09 -0.03
CA THR A 84 -25.08 7.42 -1.31
C THR A 84 -24.36 8.76 -1.32
N GLU A 85 -24.57 9.61 -0.30
CA GLU A 85 -23.92 10.92 -0.21
C GLU A 85 -22.55 10.82 0.50
N GLN A 86 -21.63 10.05 -0.08
CA GLN A 86 -20.33 9.73 0.52
C GLN A 86 -19.56 10.94 1.01
N THR A 87 -19.49 11.99 0.19
CA THR A 87 -18.75 13.21 0.56
C THR A 87 -19.38 13.93 1.75
N GLU A 88 -20.71 13.96 1.85
CA GLU A 88 -21.41 14.56 2.99
C GLU A 88 -21.18 13.74 4.27
N ILE A 89 -21.23 12.40 4.16
CA ILE A 89 -20.94 11.49 5.26
C ILE A 89 -19.53 11.71 5.78
N ASP A 90 -18.53 11.67 4.91
CA ASP A 90 -17.13 11.81 5.28
C ASP A 90 -16.83 13.20 5.88
N ASN A 91 -17.36 14.28 5.31
CA ASN A 91 -17.24 15.63 5.87
C ASN A 91 -17.94 15.74 7.25
N THR A 92 -19.06 15.05 7.44
CA THR A 92 -19.74 14.99 8.74
C THR A 92 -18.88 14.28 9.77
N LEU A 93 -18.24 13.16 9.43
CA LEU A 93 -17.34 12.43 10.31
C LEU A 93 -16.09 13.26 10.69
N ILE A 94 -15.48 13.94 9.72
CA ILE A 94 -14.34 14.83 9.94
C ILE A 94 -14.74 15.99 10.88
N SER A 95 -15.89 16.61 10.63
CA SER A 95 -16.39 17.72 11.46
C SER A 95 -16.76 17.29 12.88
N LEU A 96 -17.27 16.06 13.04
CA LEU A 96 -17.63 15.47 14.33
C LEU A 96 -16.39 15.16 15.18
N ASP A 97 -15.30 14.72 14.56
CA ASP A 97 -14.01 14.56 15.23
C ASP A 97 -13.40 15.91 15.62
N GLY A 98 -13.39 16.87 14.71
CA GLY A 98 -12.96 18.26 14.92
C GLY A 98 -11.44 18.45 15.10
N THR A 99 -10.62 17.39 14.96
CA THR A 99 -9.15 17.48 15.02
C THR A 99 -8.51 17.24 13.65
N ALA A 100 -7.32 17.78 13.45
CA ALA A 100 -6.62 17.66 12.17
C ALA A 100 -6.22 16.20 11.86
N ASN A 101 -5.97 15.40 12.88
CA ASN A 101 -5.47 14.03 12.77
C ASN A 101 -6.46 12.96 13.26
N LYS A 102 -7.74 13.31 13.42
CA LYS A 102 -8.82 12.40 13.84
C LYS A 102 -8.58 11.74 15.22
N SER A 103 -7.96 12.46 16.14
CA SER A 103 -7.57 11.92 17.46
C SER A 103 -8.72 11.79 18.46
N ASN A 104 -9.87 12.44 18.25
CA ASN A 104 -11.02 12.36 19.17
C ASN A 104 -11.84 11.07 18.95
N LEU A 105 -12.24 10.78 17.73
CA LEU A 105 -13.03 9.59 17.39
C LEU A 105 -12.16 8.40 17.00
N GLY A 106 -11.00 8.67 16.42
CA GLY A 106 -10.08 7.69 15.85
C GLY A 106 -10.25 7.53 14.34
N ALA A 107 -9.15 7.60 13.60
CA ALA A 107 -9.16 7.36 12.15
C ALA A 107 -9.68 5.96 11.80
N ASN A 108 -9.44 4.95 12.65
CA ASN A 108 -9.96 3.60 12.48
C ASN A 108 -11.49 3.54 12.60
N ALA A 109 -12.10 4.26 13.55
CA ALA A 109 -13.56 4.39 13.65
C ALA A 109 -14.14 5.07 12.40
N ILE A 110 -13.58 6.22 12.03
CA ILE A 110 -14.03 7.04 10.89
C ILE A 110 -13.91 6.27 9.58
N LEU A 111 -12.77 5.65 9.31
CA LEU A 111 -12.53 4.90 8.08
C LEU A 111 -13.47 3.69 7.96
N GLY A 112 -13.65 2.93 9.04
CA GLY A 112 -14.56 1.78 9.03
C GLY A 112 -15.97 2.19 8.59
N VAL A 113 -16.47 3.30 9.13
CA VAL A 113 -17.78 3.84 8.76
C VAL A 113 -17.79 4.35 7.31
N SER A 114 -16.80 5.12 6.90
CA SER A 114 -16.69 5.67 5.55
C SER A 114 -16.72 4.58 4.48
N LEU A 115 -15.92 3.51 4.65
CA LEU A 115 -15.86 2.38 3.70
C LEU A 115 -17.14 1.52 3.73
N ALA A 116 -17.72 1.30 4.91
CA ALA A 116 -18.97 0.56 5.04
C ALA A 116 -20.14 1.30 4.38
N CYS A 117 -20.21 2.65 4.49
CA CYS A 117 -21.17 3.48 3.77
C CYS A 117 -21.02 3.34 2.25
N ALA A 118 -19.77 3.40 1.73
CA ALA A 118 -19.55 3.22 0.30
C ALA A 118 -20.03 1.85 -0.20
N LYS A 119 -19.79 0.78 0.56
CA LYS A 119 -20.28 -0.58 0.23
C LYS A 119 -21.80 -0.68 0.28
N ALA A 120 -22.44 -0.10 1.30
CA ALA A 120 -23.90 -0.07 1.37
C ALA A 120 -24.54 0.75 0.24
N GLY A 121 -23.89 1.85 -0.15
CA GLY A 121 -24.30 2.66 -1.30
C GLY A 121 -24.15 1.92 -2.64
N ALA A 122 -23.09 1.15 -2.80
CA ALA A 122 -22.86 0.29 -3.97
C ALA A 122 -23.92 -0.81 -4.06
N GLU A 123 -24.20 -1.51 -2.95
CA GLU A 123 -25.23 -2.54 -2.88
C GLU A 123 -26.62 -1.97 -3.19
N TYR A 124 -26.99 -0.83 -2.60
CA TYR A 124 -28.24 -0.13 -2.92
C TYR A 124 -28.37 0.20 -4.41
N SER A 125 -27.26 0.61 -5.04
CA SER A 125 -27.23 0.98 -6.45
C SER A 125 -27.18 -0.24 -7.39
N GLY A 126 -27.05 -1.45 -6.86
CA GLY A 126 -26.90 -2.69 -7.64
C GLY A 126 -25.59 -2.73 -8.44
N LEU A 127 -24.53 -2.08 -7.93
CA LEU A 127 -23.24 -1.97 -8.60
C LEU A 127 -22.14 -2.63 -7.75
N ALA A 128 -21.15 -3.22 -8.42
CA ALA A 128 -19.89 -3.55 -7.77
C ALA A 128 -19.21 -2.28 -7.22
N LEU A 129 -18.47 -2.37 -6.12
CA LEU A 129 -17.91 -1.21 -5.45
C LEU A 129 -16.99 -0.38 -6.39
N PHE A 130 -16.18 -1.06 -7.21
CA PHE A 130 -15.31 -0.34 -8.17
C PHE A 130 -16.10 0.46 -9.22
N ARG A 131 -17.25 -0.07 -9.67
CA ARG A 131 -18.16 0.64 -10.59
C ARG A 131 -18.88 1.80 -9.89
N TYR A 132 -19.30 1.59 -8.64
CA TYR A 132 -19.95 2.64 -7.86
C TYR A 132 -19.04 3.84 -7.61
N ILE A 133 -17.77 3.60 -7.26
CA ILE A 133 -16.78 4.66 -7.01
C ILE A 133 -16.25 5.26 -8.31
N GLY A 134 -15.89 4.44 -9.30
CA GLY A 134 -15.13 4.85 -10.48
C GLY A 134 -15.96 5.08 -11.74
N GLY A 135 -17.23 4.67 -11.72
CA GLY A 135 -18.12 4.81 -12.88
C GLY A 135 -17.77 3.88 -14.04
N THR A 136 -18.23 4.26 -15.24
CA THR A 136 -18.15 3.43 -16.45
C THR A 136 -16.73 3.20 -16.97
N LEU A 137 -15.78 4.07 -16.65
CA LEU A 137 -14.40 3.95 -17.11
C LEU A 137 -13.48 3.20 -16.13
N ALA A 138 -14.00 2.67 -15.02
CA ALA A 138 -13.25 1.86 -14.07
C ALA A 138 -13.01 0.45 -14.64
N ASN A 139 -11.91 0.24 -15.35
CA ASN A 139 -11.61 -1.02 -16.03
C ASN A 139 -10.12 -1.41 -16.03
N THR A 140 -9.26 -0.63 -15.37
CA THR A 140 -7.81 -0.89 -15.37
C THR A 140 -7.44 -1.74 -14.16
N LEU A 141 -7.03 -2.98 -14.42
CA LEU A 141 -6.45 -3.89 -13.42
C LEU A 141 -5.04 -3.39 -13.05
N PRO A 142 -4.71 -3.28 -11.75
CA PRO A 142 -3.41 -2.76 -11.35
C PRO A 142 -2.28 -3.76 -11.56
N VAL A 143 -1.08 -3.28 -11.93
CA VAL A 143 0.16 -4.05 -11.84
C VAL A 143 0.47 -4.30 -10.36
N PRO A 144 0.61 -5.57 -9.94
CA PRO A 144 0.90 -5.87 -8.55
C PRO A 144 2.40 -5.71 -8.24
N MET A 145 2.69 -5.02 -7.14
CA MET A 145 4.01 -4.98 -6.49
C MET A 145 4.00 -6.07 -5.42
N MET A 146 4.61 -7.22 -5.72
CA MET A 146 4.53 -8.42 -4.89
C MET A 146 5.78 -8.54 -4.02
N ASN A 147 5.66 -8.32 -2.72
CA ASN A 147 6.77 -8.43 -1.76
C ASN A 147 7.16 -9.90 -1.56
N VAL A 148 8.24 -10.36 -2.21
CA VAL A 148 8.67 -11.76 -2.16
C VAL A 148 9.78 -12.04 -1.16
N LEU A 149 10.53 -10.99 -0.73
CA LEU A 149 11.62 -11.12 0.23
C LEU A 149 11.66 -9.90 1.16
N ASN A 150 11.76 -10.16 2.46
CA ASN A 150 11.74 -9.17 3.53
C ASN A 150 13.09 -9.03 4.21
N GLY A 151 13.42 -7.80 4.59
CA GLY A 151 14.49 -7.42 5.51
C GLY A 151 14.03 -6.30 6.42
N GLY A 152 14.93 -5.40 6.79
CA GLY A 152 14.62 -4.22 7.59
C GLY A 152 13.86 -4.54 8.88
N ALA A 153 12.84 -3.75 9.18
CA ALA A 153 11.95 -3.97 10.33
C ALA A 153 11.01 -5.18 10.16
N HIS A 154 10.82 -5.68 8.92
CA HIS A 154 9.94 -6.79 8.60
C HIS A 154 10.57 -8.19 8.79
N ALA A 155 11.87 -8.26 9.08
CA ALA A 155 12.58 -9.52 9.28
C ALA A 155 13.72 -9.39 10.30
N ASP A 156 13.93 -10.44 11.10
CA ASP A 156 15.10 -10.56 11.98
C ASP A 156 16.25 -11.24 11.21
N ASN A 157 16.87 -10.46 10.31
CA ASN A 157 17.99 -10.88 9.46
C ASN A 157 18.98 -9.72 9.24
N THR A 158 20.01 -9.95 8.42
CA THR A 158 21.11 -8.99 8.15
C THR A 158 20.86 -8.03 6.99
N VAL A 159 19.66 -8.02 6.40
CA VAL A 159 19.27 -7.16 5.28
C VAL A 159 18.69 -5.85 5.82
N ASP A 160 19.22 -4.68 5.39
CA ASP A 160 18.72 -3.37 5.86
C ASP A 160 17.40 -2.97 5.18
N PHE A 161 17.23 -3.26 3.90
CA PHE A 161 16.04 -2.86 3.14
C PHE A 161 14.85 -3.74 3.49
N GLN A 162 13.68 -3.09 3.63
CA GLN A 162 12.50 -3.72 4.17
C GLN A 162 11.83 -4.70 3.21
N GLU A 163 11.73 -4.34 1.90
CA GLU A 163 11.00 -5.13 0.92
C GLU A 163 11.69 -5.19 -0.43
N PHE A 164 11.74 -6.42 -0.99
CA PHE A 164 12.14 -6.68 -2.37
C PHE A 164 10.93 -7.25 -3.11
N MET A 165 10.43 -6.49 -4.07
CA MET A 165 9.20 -6.77 -4.78
C MET A 165 9.44 -7.12 -6.24
N ILE A 166 8.62 -8.02 -6.80
CA ILE A 166 8.56 -8.29 -8.23
C ILE A 166 7.33 -7.59 -8.83
N MET A 167 7.50 -7.08 -10.07
CA MET A 167 6.45 -6.41 -10.82
C MET A 167 6.32 -7.05 -12.20
N PRO A 168 5.29 -7.88 -12.45
CA PRO A 168 5.06 -8.53 -13.75
C PRO A 168 4.43 -7.55 -14.74
N ILE A 169 5.26 -6.82 -15.50
CA ILE A 169 4.85 -5.74 -16.40
C ILE A 169 4.69 -6.19 -17.87
N GLY A 170 5.21 -7.34 -18.25
CA GLY A 170 5.25 -7.81 -19.64
C GLY A 170 4.07 -8.70 -20.03
N PHE A 171 2.89 -8.49 -19.43
CA PHE A 171 1.68 -9.29 -19.67
C PHE A 171 0.54 -8.41 -20.21
N THR A 172 -0.50 -9.05 -20.77
CA THR A 172 -1.69 -8.40 -21.31
C THR A 172 -2.93 -8.67 -20.48
N ALA A 173 -2.88 -9.63 -19.53
CA ALA A 173 -3.94 -9.97 -18.61
C ALA A 173 -3.40 -9.99 -17.18
N TYR A 174 -4.24 -9.59 -16.21
CA TYR A 174 -3.88 -9.62 -14.80
C TYR A 174 -3.67 -11.06 -14.30
N SER A 175 -4.52 -11.98 -14.72
CA SER A 175 -4.43 -13.41 -14.37
C SER A 175 -3.09 -14.03 -14.76
N ASP A 176 -2.53 -13.68 -15.95
CA ASP A 176 -1.20 -14.14 -16.37
C ASP A 176 -0.08 -13.50 -15.53
N ALA A 177 -0.23 -12.22 -15.18
CA ALA A 177 0.71 -11.51 -14.30
C ALA A 177 0.71 -12.12 -12.88
N LEU A 178 -0.46 -12.44 -12.34
CA LEU A 178 -0.58 -13.11 -11.04
C LEU A 178 0.02 -14.52 -11.06
N ARG A 179 -0.22 -15.30 -12.13
CA ARG A 179 0.42 -16.61 -12.34
C ARG A 179 1.94 -16.49 -12.33
N CYS A 180 2.49 -15.55 -13.10
CA CYS A 180 3.92 -15.28 -13.13
C CYS A 180 4.48 -15.05 -11.72
N GLY A 181 3.84 -14.18 -10.95
CA GLY A 181 4.24 -13.93 -9.55
C GLY A 181 4.22 -15.20 -8.70
N ALA A 182 3.17 -16.03 -8.80
CA ALA A 182 3.05 -17.27 -8.04
C ALA A 182 4.16 -18.28 -8.40
N GLU A 183 4.48 -18.42 -9.67
CA GLU A 183 5.54 -19.31 -10.16
C GLU A 183 6.92 -18.81 -9.68
N ILE A 184 7.19 -17.50 -9.70
CA ILE A 184 8.43 -16.92 -9.16
C ILE A 184 8.51 -17.13 -7.64
N PHE A 185 7.42 -16.92 -6.89
CA PHE A 185 7.39 -17.16 -5.44
C PHE A 185 7.75 -18.61 -5.10
N HIS A 186 7.22 -19.59 -5.83
CA HIS A 186 7.56 -21.00 -5.64
C HIS A 186 8.99 -21.33 -6.07
N ALA A 187 9.50 -20.72 -7.15
CA ALA A 187 10.90 -20.87 -7.58
C ALA A 187 11.85 -20.28 -6.52
N LEU A 188 11.54 -19.12 -5.95
CA LEU A 188 12.30 -18.51 -4.86
C LEU A 188 12.32 -19.41 -3.62
N LYS A 189 11.17 -19.99 -3.23
CA LYS A 189 11.10 -20.94 -2.12
C LYS A 189 12.04 -22.16 -2.33
N ALA A 190 12.00 -22.73 -3.55
CA ALA A 190 12.86 -23.86 -3.88
C ALA A 190 14.35 -23.48 -3.88
N LEU A 191 14.69 -22.30 -4.38
CA LEU A 191 16.04 -21.77 -4.39
C LEU A 191 16.59 -21.56 -2.98
N LEU A 192 15.85 -20.86 -2.09
CA LEU A 192 16.21 -20.63 -0.72
C LEU A 192 16.44 -21.97 0.03
N LYS A 193 15.51 -22.93 -0.16
CA LYS A 193 15.64 -24.26 0.43
C LYS A 193 16.90 -25.00 -0.05
N SER A 194 17.25 -24.89 -1.33
CA SER A 194 18.45 -25.52 -1.92
C SER A 194 19.75 -24.95 -1.36
N ARG A 195 19.72 -23.68 -0.91
CA ARG A 195 20.82 -22.98 -0.25
C ARG A 195 20.86 -23.21 1.28
N GLY A 196 19.91 -23.99 1.84
CA GLY A 196 19.78 -24.21 3.27
C GLY A 196 19.24 -23.01 4.06
N LEU A 197 18.63 -22.05 3.38
CA LEU A 197 18.08 -20.83 3.96
C LEU A 197 16.63 -21.01 4.42
N SER A 198 16.19 -20.16 5.37
CA SER A 198 14.81 -20.16 5.87
C SER A 198 13.81 -19.83 4.77
N THR A 199 12.69 -20.55 4.76
CA THR A 199 11.51 -20.27 3.95
C THR A 199 10.30 -19.86 4.81
N ALA A 200 10.55 -19.44 6.05
CA ALA A 200 9.54 -18.78 6.87
C ALA A 200 9.18 -17.43 6.25
N VAL A 201 7.92 -17.03 6.43
CA VAL A 201 7.40 -15.79 5.85
C VAL A 201 7.16 -14.75 6.94
N GLY A 202 7.37 -13.48 6.60
CA GLY A 202 7.04 -12.33 7.44
C GLY A 202 5.55 -11.98 7.44
N ASP A 203 5.22 -10.87 8.07
CA ASP A 203 3.84 -10.38 8.24
C ASP A 203 3.11 -10.15 6.90
N GLU A 204 3.85 -9.82 5.86
CA GLU A 204 3.31 -9.56 4.51
C GLU A 204 3.41 -10.75 3.56
N GLY A 205 3.88 -11.90 4.06
CA GLY A 205 3.92 -13.15 3.31
C GLY A 205 5.17 -13.39 2.46
N GLY A 206 6.10 -12.42 2.37
CA GLY A 206 7.42 -12.60 1.73
C GLY A 206 8.35 -13.44 2.62
N PHE A 207 9.34 -14.12 2.00
CA PHE A 207 10.34 -14.89 2.74
C PHE A 207 11.28 -13.97 3.53
N ALA A 208 11.76 -14.46 4.66
CA ALA A 208 12.69 -13.76 5.53
C ALA A 208 13.96 -14.59 5.77
N PRO A 209 14.78 -14.85 4.71
CA PRO A 209 16.02 -15.58 4.85
C PRO A 209 17.12 -14.71 5.48
N ASP A 210 18.10 -15.33 6.10
CA ASP A 210 19.32 -14.67 6.56
C ASP A 210 20.33 -14.64 5.40
N LEU A 211 20.40 -13.48 4.72
CA LEU A 211 21.28 -13.21 3.58
C LEU A 211 22.40 -12.26 3.99
N GLY A 212 23.53 -12.34 3.32
CA GLY A 212 24.74 -11.62 3.70
C GLY A 212 24.73 -10.12 3.41
N SER A 213 23.88 -9.65 2.48
CA SER A 213 23.80 -8.24 2.10
C SER A 213 22.47 -7.90 1.37
N ASN A 214 22.23 -6.60 1.15
CA ASN A 214 21.13 -6.12 0.31
C ASN A 214 21.29 -6.57 -1.14
N GLU A 215 22.52 -6.61 -1.65
CA GLU A 215 22.85 -7.07 -3.00
C GLU A 215 22.53 -8.56 -3.18
N GLU A 216 22.88 -9.41 -2.22
CA GLU A 216 22.51 -10.83 -2.27
C GLU A 216 20.98 -11.03 -2.30
N ALA A 217 20.25 -10.17 -1.61
CA ALA A 217 18.79 -10.23 -1.58
C ALA A 217 18.18 -9.96 -2.96
N ILE A 218 18.59 -8.89 -3.65
CA ILE A 218 18.07 -8.58 -5.00
C ILE A 218 18.53 -9.63 -6.02
N GLU A 219 19.76 -10.11 -5.93
CA GLU A 219 20.32 -11.13 -6.84
C GLU A 219 19.59 -12.47 -6.74
N VAL A 220 19.23 -12.88 -5.52
CA VAL A 220 18.44 -14.10 -5.27
C VAL A 220 17.04 -13.98 -5.89
N VAL A 221 16.41 -12.81 -5.82
CA VAL A 221 15.12 -12.56 -6.47
C VAL A 221 15.25 -12.62 -7.99
N ILE A 222 16.28 -12.02 -8.57
CA ILE A 222 16.54 -12.06 -10.02
C ILE A 222 16.82 -13.51 -10.48
N GLU A 223 17.59 -14.27 -9.72
CA GLU A 223 17.82 -15.69 -10.01
C GLU A 223 16.51 -16.49 -10.00
N ALA A 224 15.62 -16.21 -9.03
CA ALA A 224 14.32 -16.88 -8.93
C ALA A 224 13.41 -16.57 -10.13
N ILE A 225 13.42 -15.33 -10.66
CA ILE A 225 12.71 -14.96 -11.88
C ILE A 225 13.18 -15.83 -13.06
N GLY A 226 14.51 -15.96 -13.23
CA GLY A 226 15.08 -16.81 -14.30
C GLY A 226 14.76 -18.29 -14.11
N LYS A 227 14.79 -18.81 -12.88
CA LYS A 227 14.44 -20.21 -12.57
C LYS A 227 12.96 -20.52 -12.79
N ALA A 228 12.09 -19.54 -12.68
CA ALA A 228 10.67 -19.66 -13.00
C ALA A 228 10.41 -19.62 -14.53
N GLY A 229 11.44 -19.36 -15.34
CA GLY A 229 11.33 -19.30 -16.80
C GLY A 229 10.92 -17.93 -17.33
N TYR A 230 10.95 -16.89 -16.49
CA TYR A 230 10.62 -15.53 -16.89
C TYR A 230 11.87 -14.68 -17.12
N LYS A 231 11.70 -13.60 -17.87
CA LYS A 231 12.77 -12.66 -18.19
C LYS A 231 12.72 -11.44 -17.28
N ALA A 232 13.73 -11.31 -16.43
CA ALA A 232 13.95 -10.06 -15.71
C ALA A 232 14.34 -8.96 -16.70
N GLY A 233 13.97 -7.73 -16.39
CA GLY A 233 14.36 -6.56 -17.16
C GLY A 233 15.86 -6.30 -17.13
N SER A 234 16.27 -5.33 -17.93
CA SER A 234 17.63 -4.75 -17.88
C SER A 234 17.63 -3.53 -16.95
N PRO A 235 18.79 -3.11 -16.47
CA PRO A 235 18.93 -1.84 -15.77
C PRO A 235 18.30 -0.68 -16.54
N THR A 236 17.65 0.25 -15.84
CA THR A 236 16.81 1.29 -16.45
C THR A 236 17.57 2.34 -17.26
N ASN A 237 18.90 2.38 -17.17
CA ASN A 237 19.76 3.22 -18.01
C ASN A 237 20.00 2.69 -19.43
N ALA A 238 19.59 1.45 -19.74
CA ALA A 238 19.89 0.78 -21.00
C ALA A 238 18.85 1.02 -22.14
N GLY A 239 18.02 2.06 -22.04
CA GLY A 239 17.17 2.49 -23.17
C GLY A 239 15.76 1.93 -23.21
N GLY A 240 15.09 1.80 -22.06
CA GLY A 240 13.69 1.42 -21.94
C GLY A 240 13.48 0.00 -21.40
N LEU A 241 12.20 -0.35 -21.17
CA LEU A 241 11.83 -1.61 -20.54
C LEU A 241 12.02 -2.84 -21.46
N GLY A 242 12.23 -2.62 -22.77
CA GLY A 242 12.51 -3.68 -23.76
C GLY A 242 11.42 -4.77 -23.77
N ASP A 243 11.86 -6.02 -23.77
CA ASP A 243 11.03 -7.23 -23.69
C ASP A 243 10.99 -7.82 -22.26
N ALA A 244 11.19 -6.98 -21.24
CA ALA A 244 11.10 -7.35 -19.84
C ALA A 244 9.70 -7.90 -19.50
N GLN A 245 9.67 -9.07 -18.85
CA GLN A 245 8.43 -9.60 -18.30
C GLN A 245 8.24 -9.17 -16.83
N VAL A 246 9.34 -9.05 -16.08
CA VAL A 246 9.34 -8.73 -14.66
C VAL A 246 10.40 -7.69 -14.35
N MET A 247 10.02 -6.64 -13.63
CA MET A 247 10.94 -5.65 -13.05
C MET A 247 10.97 -5.80 -11.53
N ILE A 248 11.93 -5.13 -10.89
CA ILE A 248 12.08 -5.09 -9.43
C ILE A 248 11.56 -3.75 -8.90
N ALA A 249 10.86 -3.80 -7.78
CA ALA A 249 10.59 -2.64 -6.95
C ALA A 249 11.18 -2.86 -5.55
N LEU A 250 11.59 -1.77 -4.92
CA LEU A 250 12.18 -1.78 -3.59
C LEU A 250 11.40 -0.86 -2.65
N ASP A 251 11.31 -1.27 -1.40
CA ASP A 251 10.96 -0.40 -0.28
C ASP A 251 12.05 -0.55 0.78
N PRO A 252 13.04 0.34 0.81
CA PRO A 252 14.06 0.34 1.86
C PRO A 252 13.55 0.84 3.20
N ALA A 253 12.46 1.61 3.25
CA ALA A 253 11.98 2.31 4.43
C ALA A 253 13.09 3.15 5.09
N SER A 254 13.66 4.08 4.33
CA SER A 254 14.93 4.74 4.69
C SER A 254 14.88 5.54 6.00
N SER A 255 13.70 5.95 6.47
CA SER A 255 13.53 6.58 7.79
C SER A 255 14.00 5.68 8.94
N GLU A 256 13.90 4.36 8.82
CA GLU A 256 14.28 3.38 9.86
C GLU A 256 15.80 3.32 10.12
N PHE A 257 16.60 3.67 9.11
CA PHE A 257 18.07 3.72 9.25
C PHE A 257 18.66 5.11 9.06
N TYR A 258 17.83 6.16 9.08
CA TYR A 258 18.28 7.56 9.09
C TYR A 258 18.51 8.05 10.51
N ASP A 259 19.72 8.57 10.75
CA ASP A 259 20.10 9.24 11.99
C ASP A 259 19.89 10.75 11.80
N ALA A 260 18.78 11.28 12.33
CA ALA A 260 18.37 12.67 12.17
C ALA A 260 19.33 13.66 12.82
N ASP A 261 19.99 13.29 13.93
CA ASP A 261 20.95 14.14 14.63
C ASP A 261 22.25 14.31 13.83
N ARG A 262 22.68 13.23 13.18
CA ARG A 262 23.91 13.19 12.36
C ARG A 262 23.66 13.48 10.89
N LYS A 263 22.39 13.48 10.46
CA LYS A 263 21.93 13.58 9.06
C LYS A 263 22.59 12.55 8.16
N LYS A 264 22.57 11.28 8.58
CA LYS A 264 23.20 10.17 7.87
C LYS A 264 22.31 8.95 7.83
N TYR A 265 22.37 8.24 6.72
CA TYR A 265 21.82 6.88 6.55
C TYR A 265 22.86 5.89 7.01
N VAL A 266 22.51 4.94 7.88
CA VAL A 266 23.42 3.97 8.49
C VAL A 266 22.91 2.55 8.27
N PHE A 267 23.60 1.75 7.47
CA PHE A 267 23.24 0.36 7.20
C PHE A 267 23.67 -0.55 8.37
N LYS A 268 22.91 -0.47 9.47
CA LYS A 268 23.26 -1.08 10.77
C LYS A 268 23.25 -2.61 10.74
N LYS A 269 22.42 -3.22 9.90
CA LYS A 269 22.24 -4.67 9.85
C LYS A 269 23.28 -5.36 8.96
N SER A 270 23.70 -4.73 7.87
CA SER A 270 24.62 -5.31 6.89
C SER A 270 26.06 -4.78 7.05
N SER A 271 26.37 -3.69 6.38
CA SER A 271 27.76 -3.24 6.13
C SER A 271 28.30 -2.23 7.14
N GLY A 272 27.43 -1.56 7.90
CA GLY A 272 27.83 -0.44 8.75
C GLY A 272 28.17 0.84 7.98
N ILE A 273 27.93 0.89 6.67
CA ILE A 273 28.21 2.07 5.84
C ILE A 273 27.33 3.24 6.31
N GLU A 274 27.95 4.42 6.38
CA GLU A 274 27.29 5.69 6.68
C GLU A 274 27.30 6.59 5.43
N LEU A 275 26.13 7.08 5.03
CA LEU A 275 25.94 7.90 3.84
C LEU A 275 25.23 9.21 4.19
N GLU A 276 25.74 10.33 3.70
CA GLU A 276 25.00 11.60 3.65
C GLU A 276 23.98 11.55 2.51
N SER A 277 22.99 12.46 2.50
CA SER A 277 21.87 12.46 1.55
C SER A 277 22.33 12.41 0.08
N GLU A 278 23.37 13.18 -0.29
CA GLU A 278 23.92 13.15 -1.66
C GLU A 278 24.48 11.76 -2.01
N LYS A 279 25.21 11.13 -1.08
CA LYS A 279 25.79 9.80 -1.28
C LYS A 279 24.74 8.70 -1.30
N MET A 280 23.65 8.87 -0.56
CA MET A 280 22.50 7.96 -0.62
C MET A 280 21.80 8.05 -1.99
N ALA A 281 21.63 9.25 -2.54
CA ALA A 281 21.10 9.43 -3.89
C ALA A 281 22.01 8.83 -4.97
N GLU A 282 23.36 8.94 -4.82
CA GLU A 282 24.33 8.26 -5.70
C GLU A 282 24.29 6.73 -5.55
N TYR A 283 24.07 6.23 -4.35
CA TYR A 283 23.89 4.80 -4.09
C TYR A 283 22.68 4.25 -4.86
N TRP A 284 21.53 4.92 -4.79
CA TRP A 284 20.34 4.53 -5.56
C TRP A 284 20.54 4.64 -7.06
N GLN A 285 21.26 5.70 -7.53
CA GLN A 285 21.60 5.82 -8.94
C GLN A 285 22.39 4.61 -9.42
N LYS A 286 23.41 4.19 -8.66
CA LYS A 286 24.21 3.02 -9.00
C LYS A 286 23.40 1.72 -8.98
N TRP A 287 22.53 1.53 -8.01
CA TRP A 287 21.64 0.35 -7.95
C TRP A 287 20.73 0.26 -9.18
N CYS A 288 20.19 1.38 -9.66
CA CYS A 288 19.40 1.43 -10.88
C CYS A 288 20.23 1.21 -12.16
N GLU A 289 21.56 1.44 -12.09
CA GLU A 289 22.51 1.12 -13.16
C GLU A 289 22.95 -0.35 -13.17
N ASP A 290 22.90 -1.01 -12.03
CA ASP A 290 23.33 -2.40 -11.88
C ASP A 290 22.15 -3.41 -11.95
N TYR A 291 20.93 -3.01 -11.51
CA TYR A 291 19.76 -3.88 -11.37
C TYR A 291 18.53 -3.37 -12.11
N PRO A 292 17.57 -4.26 -12.49
CA PRO A 292 16.36 -3.90 -13.22
C PRO A 292 15.29 -3.27 -12.30
N ILE A 293 15.63 -2.16 -11.64
CA ILE A 293 14.76 -1.46 -10.70
C ILE A 293 13.90 -0.45 -11.45
N ILE A 294 12.58 -0.55 -11.32
CA ILE A 294 11.62 0.38 -11.92
C ILE A 294 10.98 1.31 -10.89
N SER A 295 10.98 0.93 -9.61
CA SER A 295 10.33 1.70 -8.54
C SER A 295 11.11 1.59 -7.23
N ILE A 296 11.25 2.72 -6.53
CA ILE A 296 11.81 2.81 -5.17
C ILE A 296 10.82 3.60 -4.32
N GLU A 297 10.30 2.95 -3.26
CA GLU A 297 9.47 3.57 -2.24
C GLU A 297 10.36 4.03 -1.09
N ASP A 298 10.13 5.24 -0.57
CA ASP A 298 10.87 5.85 0.54
C ASP A 298 12.39 5.62 0.49
N GLY A 299 12.96 5.92 -0.70
CA GLY A 299 14.41 5.85 -0.92
C GLY A 299 15.22 6.86 -0.11
N MET A 300 14.56 7.85 0.48
CA MET A 300 15.09 8.83 1.43
C MET A 300 14.15 8.93 2.64
N ALA A 301 14.64 9.46 3.76
CA ALA A 301 13.86 9.65 4.98
C ALA A 301 12.72 10.68 4.78
N GLU A 302 11.62 10.55 5.53
CA GLU A 302 10.36 11.31 5.40
C GLU A 302 10.51 12.83 5.53
N ASP A 303 11.54 13.30 6.23
CA ASP A 303 11.82 14.73 6.42
C ASP A 303 13.09 15.21 5.70
N ASP A 304 13.79 14.34 4.97
CA ASP A 304 14.97 14.70 4.16
C ASP A 304 14.56 15.22 2.76
N TRP A 305 13.84 16.34 2.73
CA TRP A 305 13.31 16.96 1.50
C TRP A 305 14.42 17.30 0.48
N GLU A 306 15.60 17.72 0.94
CA GLU A 306 16.74 18.01 0.08
C GLU A 306 17.31 16.72 -0.55
N GLY A 307 17.41 15.65 0.24
CA GLY A 307 17.79 14.33 -0.27
C GLY A 307 16.80 13.81 -1.29
N TRP A 308 15.50 13.93 -1.04
CA TRP A 308 14.44 13.59 -2.00
C TRP A 308 14.57 14.39 -3.31
N LYS A 309 14.89 15.69 -3.22
CA LYS A 309 15.11 16.53 -4.39
C LYS A 309 16.27 16.02 -5.22
N LEU A 310 17.42 15.77 -4.59
CA LEU A 310 18.61 15.22 -5.25
C LEU A 310 18.33 13.87 -5.91
N LEU A 311 17.63 12.96 -5.21
CA LEU A 311 17.24 11.67 -5.74
C LEU A 311 16.34 11.81 -6.98
N THR A 312 15.34 12.70 -6.90
CA THR A 312 14.41 12.94 -8.01
C THR A 312 15.13 13.48 -9.24
N GLU A 313 16.05 14.44 -9.06
CA GLU A 313 16.86 15.00 -10.16
C GLU A 313 17.77 13.94 -10.80
N LYS A 314 18.35 13.02 -10.00
CA LYS A 314 19.27 12.00 -10.52
C LYS A 314 18.58 10.88 -11.30
N ILE A 315 17.45 10.36 -10.80
CA ILE A 315 16.84 9.14 -11.37
C ILE A 315 15.34 9.23 -11.64
N GLY A 316 14.63 10.27 -11.21
CA GLY A 316 13.16 10.37 -11.31
C GLY A 316 12.60 10.38 -12.74
N SER A 317 13.42 10.64 -13.77
CA SER A 317 13.01 10.55 -15.17
C SER A 317 12.96 9.13 -15.73
N ARG A 318 13.47 8.14 -14.99
CA ARG A 318 13.60 6.74 -15.43
C ARG A 318 13.19 5.71 -14.37
N VAL A 319 12.96 6.15 -13.13
CA VAL A 319 12.56 5.31 -12.00
C VAL A 319 11.42 5.98 -11.27
N GLN A 320 10.38 5.20 -10.94
CA GLN A 320 9.30 5.66 -10.10
C GLN A 320 9.80 5.83 -8.67
N LEU A 321 9.60 7.02 -8.11
CA LEU A 321 9.97 7.37 -6.74
C LEU A 321 8.69 7.61 -5.94
N VAL A 322 8.36 6.62 -5.11
CA VAL A 322 7.10 6.58 -4.35
C VAL A 322 7.33 7.15 -2.95
N GLY A 323 6.53 8.16 -2.58
CA GLY A 323 6.48 8.63 -1.19
C GLY A 323 5.37 7.94 -0.40
N ASP A 324 5.74 7.15 0.61
CA ASP A 324 4.85 6.60 1.63
C ASP A 324 4.87 7.52 2.88
N ASP A 325 5.87 7.41 3.73
CA ASP A 325 6.01 8.27 4.93
C ASP A 325 6.22 9.73 4.55
N LEU A 326 6.80 10.02 3.39
CA LEU A 326 6.93 11.36 2.85
C LEU A 326 5.56 12.06 2.69
N PHE A 327 4.54 11.38 2.17
CA PHE A 327 3.25 11.97 1.81
C PHE A 327 2.08 11.54 2.69
N VAL A 328 2.16 10.38 3.34
CA VAL A 328 1.14 9.79 4.25
C VAL A 328 -0.29 9.91 3.75
N THR A 329 -0.51 9.72 2.43
CA THR A 329 -1.82 9.88 1.77
C THR A 329 -2.45 11.28 1.97
N ASN A 330 -1.66 12.28 2.39
CA ASN A 330 -2.12 13.61 2.76
C ASN A 330 -1.97 14.60 1.59
N THR A 331 -3.09 15.23 1.20
CA THR A 331 -3.12 16.17 0.07
C THR A 331 -2.24 17.41 0.26
N SER A 332 -2.07 17.90 1.50
CA SER A 332 -1.20 19.06 1.76
C SER A 332 0.28 18.69 1.61
N ARG A 333 0.72 17.55 2.18
CA ARG A 333 2.10 17.08 2.01
C ARG A 333 2.42 16.72 0.56
N LEU A 334 1.45 16.13 -0.16
CA LEU A 334 1.59 15.86 -1.58
C LEU A 334 1.72 17.16 -2.39
N ALA A 335 0.91 18.18 -2.09
CA ALA A 335 1.00 19.49 -2.75
C ALA A 335 2.38 20.14 -2.53
N ASP A 336 2.91 20.09 -1.31
CA ASP A 336 4.26 20.59 -0.99
C ASP A 336 5.33 19.82 -1.79
N GLY A 337 5.19 18.50 -1.91
CA GLY A 337 6.11 17.68 -2.72
C GLY A 337 6.06 18.01 -4.20
N ILE A 338 4.86 18.20 -4.74
CA ILE A 338 4.65 18.61 -6.13
C ILE A 338 5.29 19.97 -6.41
N GLU A 339 5.08 20.95 -5.51
CA GLU A 339 5.68 22.29 -5.64
C GLU A 339 7.21 22.25 -5.60
N ARG A 340 7.78 21.42 -4.75
CA ARG A 340 9.24 21.22 -4.64
C ARG A 340 9.80 20.35 -5.78
N GLY A 341 8.95 19.62 -6.51
CA GLY A 341 9.35 18.67 -7.55
C GLY A 341 10.10 17.48 -6.97
N VAL A 342 9.58 16.86 -5.91
CA VAL A 342 10.17 15.69 -5.24
C VAL A 342 9.28 14.46 -5.37
N GLY A 343 9.88 13.31 -5.69
CA GLY A 343 9.14 12.10 -6.03
C GLY A 343 8.40 12.24 -7.37
N ASN A 344 7.70 11.21 -7.77
CA ASN A 344 6.82 11.19 -8.96
C ASN A 344 5.64 10.21 -8.79
N SER A 345 5.48 9.64 -7.59
CA SER A 345 4.42 8.72 -7.21
C SER A 345 4.09 8.86 -5.73
N ILE A 346 2.87 8.51 -5.35
CA ILE A 346 2.41 8.46 -3.97
C ILE A 346 1.91 7.06 -3.63
N LEU A 347 2.25 6.56 -2.44
CA LEU A 347 1.60 5.41 -1.85
C LEU A 347 0.28 5.84 -1.20
N ILE A 348 -0.77 5.08 -1.42
CA ILE A 348 -2.13 5.36 -0.92
C ILE A 348 -2.51 4.30 0.11
N LYS A 349 -2.52 4.68 1.37
CA LYS A 349 -2.97 3.88 2.50
C LYS A 349 -4.22 4.52 3.11
N VAL A 350 -5.38 3.91 2.91
CA VAL A 350 -6.68 4.49 3.30
C VAL A 350 -6.76 4.90 4.77
N ASN A 351 -6.06 4.17 5.66
CA ASN A 351 -6.08 4.46 7.09
C ASN A 351 -5.10 5.58 7.53
N GLN A 352 -4.13 5.97 6.69
CA GLN A 352 -3.24 7.11 6.99
C GLN A 352 -4.00 8.43 6.97
N ILE A 353 -5.09 8.52 6.21
CA ILE A 353 -5.92 9.74 6.10
C ILE A 353 -7.32 9.56 6.73
N GLY A 354 -7.92 8.38 6.64
CA GLY A 354 -9.07 7.97 7.43
C GLY A 354 -10.45 8.16 6.82
N THR A 355 -10.61 8.63 5.56
CA THR A 355 -11.87 8.59 4.81
C THR A 355 -11.65 8.23 3.34
N LEU A 356 -12.68 7.66 2.70
CA LEU A 356 -12.67 7.39 1.27
C LEU A 356 -12.56 8.68 0.45
N THR A 357 -13.31 9.73 0.83
CA THR A 357 -13.28 11.01 0.11
C THR A 357 -11.89 11.66 0.12
N GLU A 358 -11.19 11.68 1.26
CA GLU A 358 -9.82 12.22 1.32
C GLU A 358 -8.84 11.35 0.53
N THR A 359 -8.99 10.02 0.59
CA THR A 359 -8.21 9.07 -0.22
C THR A 359 -8.36 9.35 -1.72
N LEU A 360 -9.59 9.48 -2.20
CA LEU A 360 -9.87 9.78 -3.62
C LEU A 360 -9.34 11.16 -4.03
N ARG A 361 -9.38 12.15 -3.14
CA ARG A 361 -8.79 13.49 -3.38
C ARG A 361 -7.27 13.43 -3.52
N ALA A 362 -6.59 12.63 -2.71
CA ALA A 362 -5.14 12.44 -2.82
C ALA A 362 -4.76 11.79 -4.16
N ILE A 363 -5.49 10.77 -4.59
CA ILE A 363 -5.29 10.10 -5.90
C ILE A 363 -5.55 11.08 -7.06
N ASP A 364 -6.63 11.86 -7.00
CA ASP A 364 -6.96 12.84 -8.04
C ASP A 364 -5.90 13.96 -8.13
N LEU A 365 -5.43 14.46 -6.98
CA LEU A 365 -4.37 15.47 -6.93
C LEU A 365 -3.07 14.94 -7.55
N ALA A 366 -2.65 13.71 -7.20
CA ALA A 366 -1.49 13.05 -7.81
C ALA A 366 -1.63 12.96 -9.33
N LYS A 367 -2.75 12.39 -9.79
CA LYS A 367 -3.03 12.18 -11.23
C LYS A 367 -3.01 13.46 -12.05
N ARG A 368 -3.62 14.54 -11.54
CA ARG A 368 -3.66 15.87 -12.21
C ARG A 368 -2.29 16.53 -12.33
N ASN A 369 -1.36 16.18 -11.45
CA ASN A 369 -0.01 16.73 -11.44
C ASN A 369 1.05 15.78 -12.01
N GLY A 370 0.64 14.72 -12.73
CA GLY A 370 1.55 13.83 -13.41
C GLY A 370 2.18 12.76 -12.53
N TYR A 371 1.80 12.67 -11.24
CA TYR A 371 2.22 11.60 -10.33
C TYR A 371 1.40 10.34 -10.56
N THR A 372 2.02 9.18 -10.39
CA THR A 372 1.32 7.90 -10.29
C THR A 372 0.84 7.67 -8.86
N SER A 373 -0.05 6.68 -8.68
CA SER A 373 -0.53 6.26 -7.36
C SER A 373 -0.41 4.75 -7.23
N VAL A 374 0.09 4.28 -6.11
CA VAL A 374 0.14 2.86 -5.75
C VAL A 374 -0.84 2.64 -4.61
N ILE A 375 -1.91 1.87 -4.83
CA ILE A 375 -2.86 1.54 -3.76
C ILE A 375 -2.25 0.47 -2.88
N SER A 376 -2.21 0.69 -1.56
CA SER A 376 -1.43 -0.13 -0.66
C SER A 376 -2.23 -0.71 0.50
N HIS A 377 -1.84 -1.91 0.90
CA HIS A 377 -2.20 -2.55 2.17
C HIS A 377 -1.46 -1.92 3.36
N ARG A 378 -1.68 -2.50 4.54
CA ARG A 378 -0.81 -2.29 5.72
C ARG A 378 -0.26 -3.63 6.20
N SER A 379 0.72 -3.59 7.12
CA SER A 379 1.30 -4.81 7.71
C SER A 379 0.27 -5.63 8.49
N GLY A 380 -0.68 -5.01 9.19
CA GLY A 380 -1.84 -5.66 9.79
C GLY A 380 -3.07 -5.54 8.90
N GLU A 381 -3.43 -6.61 8.22
CA GLU A 381 -4.55 -6.69 7.29
C GLU A 381 -5.68 -7.58 7.82
N THR A 382 -6.82 -7.52 7.14
CA THR A 382 -7.96 -8.41 7.31
C THR A 382 -8.31 -9.05 5.97
N GLU A 383 -9.39 -9.83 5.89
CA GLU A 383 -9.91 -10.35 4.62
C GLU A 383 -10.62 -9.29 3.76
N ASP A 384 -10.73 -8.05 4.24
CA ASP A 384 -11.35 -6.95 3.49
C ASP A 384 -10.61 -6.67 2.18
N THR A 385 -11.34 -6.55 1.08
CA THR A 385 -10.79 -6.39 -0.28
C THR A 385 -10.99 -5.00 -0.86
N THR A 386 -11.39 -4.03 -0.04
CA THR A 386 -11.73 -2.67 -0.50
C THR A 386 -10.62 -2.01 -1.29
N ILE A 387 -9.34 -2.21 -0.92
CA ILE A 387 -8.21 -1.61 -1.65
C ILE A 387 -8.08 -2.15 -3.08
N ALA A 388 -8.43 -3.39 -3.35
CA ALA A 388 -8.48 -3.94 -4.70
C ALA A 388 -9.55 -3.24 -5.54
N GLN A 389 -10.73 -3.03 -4.96
CA GLN A 389 -11.84 -2.30 -5.59
C GLN A 389 -11.47 -0.83 -5.85
N ILE A 390 -10.80 -0.14 -4.91
CA ILE A 390 -10.32 1.24 -5.06
C ILE A 390 -9.27 1.34 -6.19
N ALA A 391 -8.36 0.38 -6.29
CA ALA A 391 -7.33 0.37 -7.33
C ALA A 391 -7.95 0.37 -8.74
N VAL A 392 -8.97 -0.46 -8.97
CA VAL A 392 -9.69 -0.51 -10.25
C VAL A 392 -10.59 0.72 -10.41
N ALA A 393 -11.34 1.11 -9.38
CA ALA A 393 -12.23 2.28 -9.41
C ALA A 393 -11.52 3.56 -9.87
N THR A 394 -10.30 3.75 -9.40
CA THR A 394 -9.51 4.96 -9.71
C THR A 394 -8.62 4.81 -10.94
N ASN A 395 -8.57 3.62 -11.56
CA ASN A 395 -7.58 3.30 -12.59
C ASN A 395 -6.16 3.72 -12.13
N ALA A 396 -5.80 3.37 -10.89
CA ALA A 396 -4.52 3.73 -10.29
C ALA A 396 -3.34 3.08 -11.04
N GLY A 397 -3.59 1.93 -11.64
CA GLY A 397 -2.63 1.18 -12.45
C GLY A 397 -1.65 0.35 -11.64
N GLN A 398 -1.57 0.52 -10.32
CA GLN A 398 -0.63 -0.21 -9.45
C GLN A 398 -1.26 -0.53 -8.08
N ILE A 399 -0.89 -1.68 -7.51
CA ILE A 399 -1.28 -2.10 -6.15
C ILE A 399 -0.11 -2.78 -5.43
N LYS A 400 0.11 -2.42 -4.16
CA LYS A 400 1.06 -3.07 -3.25
C LYS A 400 0.25 -3.77 -2.15
N THR A 401 0.17 -5.11 -2.17
CA THR A 401 -0.66 -5.86 -1.22
C THR A 401 0.00 -7.14 -0.70
N GLY A 402 1.32 -7.07 -0.52
CA GLY A 402 2.13 -8.14 0.06
C GLY A 402 2.48 -9.24 -0.94
N SER A 403 2.80 -10.41 -0.42
CA SER A 403 3.28 -11.55 -1.19
C SER A 403 2.14 -12.49 -1.61
N LEU A 404 2.54 -13.61 -2.23
CA LEU A 404 1.66 -14.68 -2.72
C LEU A 404 1.47 -15.79 -1.66
N SER A 405 1.39 -15.39 -0.42
CA SER A 405 1.08 -16.21 0.74
C SER A 405 0.30 -15.40 1.77
N ARG A 406 -0.34 -16.07 2.75
CA ARG A 406 -1.27 -15.51 3.74
C ARG A 406 -2.61 -15.08 3.13
N SER A 407 -3.72 -15.53 3.72
CA SER A 407 -5.07 -15.34 3.18
C SER A 407 -5.48 -13.87 3.10
N ASP A 408 -5.00 -13.04 4.04
CA ASP A 408 -5.23 -11.61 4.08
C ASP A 408 -4.66 -10.87 2.86
N ARG A 409 -3.54 -11.36 2.29
CA ARG A 409 -2.94 -10.83 1.05
C ARG A 409 -3.64 -11.41 -0.18
N MET A 410 -3.80 -12.73 -0.20
CA MET A 410 -4.43 -13.44 -1.32
C MET A 410 -5.87 -13.02 -1.56
N ALA A 411 -6.60 -12.56 -0.52
CA ALA A 411 -7.96 -12.04 -0.67
C ALA A 411 -8.03 -10.90 -1.70
N LYS A 412 -7.08 -9.96 -1.68
CA LYS A 412 -7.02 -8.82 -2.60
C LYS A 412 -6.67 -9.26 -4.03
N TYR A 413 -5.70 -10.18 -4.18
CA TYR A 413 -5.34 -10.74 -5.49
C TYR A 413 -6.50 -11.53 -6.11
N ASN A 414 -7.19 -12.33 -5.31
CA ASN A 414 -8.36 -13.09 -5.77
C ASN A 414 -9.52 -12.17 -6.13
N GLU A 415 -9.67 -11.04 -5.43
CA GLU A 415 -10.69 -10.05 -5.77
C GLU A 415 -10.41 -9.41 -7.14
N LEU A 416 -9.16 -9.10 -7.46
CA LEU A 416 -8.79 -8.59 -8.77
C LEU A 416 -9.03 -9.60 -9.89
N LEU A 417 -8.88 -10.92 -9.64
CA LEU A 417 -9.29 -11.95 -10.60
C LEU A 417 -10.81 -11.94 -10.86
N ARG A 418 -11.63 -11.78 -9.81
CA ARG A 418 -13.09 -11.68 -9.98
C ARG A 418 -13.48 -10.42 -10.76
N ILE A 419 -12.80 -9.30 -10.49
CA ILE A 419 -13.01 -8.05 -11.23
C ILE A 419 -12.59 -8.21 -12.70
N GLU A 420 -11.46 -8.89 -12.97
CA GLU A 420 -11.05 -9.19 -14.36
C GLU A 420 -12.10 -10.02 -15.09
N GLU A 421 -12.66 -11.05 -14.44
CA GLU A 421 -13.74 -11.88 -14.97
C GLU A 421 -15.01 -11.06 -15.24
N GLU A 422 -15.42 -10.18 -14.30
CA GLU A 422 -16.59 -9.31 -14.44
C GLU A 422 -16.44 -8.31 -15.58
N LEU A 423 -15.24 -7.77 -15.78
CA LEU A 423 -14.92 -6.84 -16.87
C LEU A 423 -14.84 -7.52 -18.22
N GLY A 424 -14.42 -8.79 -18.27
CA GLY A 424 -14.28 -9.54 -19.52
C GLY A 424 -13.36 -8.84 -20.52
N GLU A 425 -13.84 -8.60 -21.73
CA GLU A 425 -13.07 -7.96 -22.81
C GLU A 425 -12.76 -6.46 -22.55
N GLU A 426 -13.45 -5.82 -21.61
CA GLU A 426 -13.20 -4.44 -21.22
C GLU A 426 -12.02 -4.30 -20.24
N ALA A 427 -11.55 -5.41 -19.66
CA ALA A 427 -10.43 -5.42 -18.73
C ALA A 427 -9.14 -4.94 -19.40
N VAL A 428 -8.49 -3.96 -18.78
CA VAL A 428 -7.21 -3.42 -19.26
C VAL A 428 -6.13 -3.73 -18.24
N TYR A 429 -5.11 -4.50 -18.63
CA TYR A 429 -3.89 -4.64 -17.84
C TYR A 429 -2.81 -3.73 -18.44
N PRO A 430 -2.37 -2.67 -17.74
CA PRO A 430 -1.54 -1.64 -18.33
C PRO A 430 -0.08 -2.07 -18.53
N GLY A 431 0.39 -3.09 -17.78
CA GLY A 431 1.78 -3.52 -17.82
C GLY A 431 2.74 -2.35 -17.62
N ALA A 432 3.74 -2.24 -18.47
CA ALA A 432 4.73 -1.16 -18.42
C ALA A 432 4.13 0.25 -18.54
N LYS A 433 2.94 0.41 -19.08
CA LYS A 433 2.26 1.72 -19.23
C LYS A 433 1.70 2.25 -17.90
N ALA A 434 1.74 1.46 -16.83
CA ALA A 434 1.38 1.91 -15.48
C ALA A 434 2.39 2.95 -14.92
N PHE A 435 3.58 3.00 -15.50
CA PHE A 435 4.67 3.89 -15.09
C PHE A 435 4.76 5.10 -16.02
N ARG A 436 5.17 6.23 -15.45
CA ARG A 436 5.41 7.49 -16.19
C ARG A 436 6.89 7.85 -16.23
N VAL A 437 7.74 6.86 -16.40
CA VAL A 437 9.20 6.94 -16.42
C VAL A 437 9.78 6.40 -17.72
#